data_186e63b61122655d12348954f91e1598
#
_entry.id   186e63b61122655d12348954f91e1598
#
_cell.length_a   1.000
_cell.length_b   1.000
_cell.length_c   1.000
_cell.angle_alpha   90.00
_cell.angle_beta   90.00
_cell.angle_gamma   90.00
#
_symmetry.space_group_name_H-M   'P 1'
#
loop_
_entity.id
_entity.type
_entity.pdbx_description
1 polymer ?
#
loop_
_entity_poly.entity_id
_entity_poly.type
_entity_poly.pdbx_seq_one_letter_code
_entity_poly.pdbx_strand_id
1 'polypeptide(L)'
;MELNTISQSDFTRLATMRWLKSKASLSNIMRNSGLFKIEAVPANTGETREYSEIDLNEYASNKSEGDQAERASVQQGYRKTITAVRRAKDIGITVEMRKRNKAPEVIARLTNLGKLIDNRLDLDLTHVFTFGWDTSYTDMDGATVAATTGDTKALFYSAHLLVGADEGGSSTTYRNALANNPRLSKGSLEGIERLVAEETYNYHGELMAEMPFDVLWTGPDPNTVNTAQEYLKSTADPDGAHSGTFNGYASKYRHLIIPRLATTAAGARDTDKRYYWGIASTSNSTAHLGIWEKTFLLTPDELGKDSTESWNYGARGSYGWGVVSGSFVKGSKGDGSA
;
A
#
# COMPACT_ATOMS: atom_id res chain seq x y z
N MET A 1 19.50 -21.01 -29.94
CA MET A 1 20.26 -19.76 -29.84
C MET A 1 21.57 -20.08 -29.14
N GLU A 2 22.65 -19.92 -29.83
CA GLU A 2 23.99 -20.22 -29.30
C GLU A 2 24.59 -18.96 -28.65
N LEU A 3 24.71 -18.94 -27.33
CA LEU A 3 25.22 -17.78 -26.57
C LEU A 3 26.69 -17.49 -26.86
N ASN A 4 27.43 -18.48 -27.39
CA ASN A 4 28.86 -18.34 -27.67
C ASN A 4 29.16 -17.51 -28.95
N THR A 5 28.17 -17.37 -29.84
CA THR A 5 28.28 -16.65 -31.12
C THR A 5 27.61 -15.28 -31.11
N ILE A 6 26.94 -14.92 -30.03
CA ILE A 6 26.20 -13.65 -29.94
C ILE A 6 27.14 -12.56 -29.41
N SER A 7 27.09 -11.40 -30.04
CA SER A 7 27.78 -10.22 -29.53
C SER A 7 27.14 -9.73 -28.19
N GLN A 8 27.93 -9.04 -27.37
CA GLN A 8 27.44 -8.45 -26.13
C GLN A 8 26.26 -7.49 -26.39
N SER A 9 26.31 -6.73 -27.47
CA SER A 9 25.26 -5.77 -27.86
C SER A 9 23.95 -6.46 -28.23
N ASP A 10 23.99 -7.55 -29.00
CA ASP A 10 22.76 -8.31 -29.35
C ASP A 10 22.16 -8.99 -28.14
N PHE A 11 23.02 -9.49 -27.25
CA PHE A 11 22.56 -10.08 -25.99
C PHE A 11 21.93 -9.02 -25.08
N THR A 12 22.52 -7.84 -24.98
CA THR A 12 21.94 -6.71 -24.20
C THR A 12 20.58 -6.30 -24.74
N ARG A 13 20.41 -6.26 -26.08
CA ARG A 13 19.09 -5.99 -26.68
C ARG A 13 18.05 -7.06 -26.32
N LEU A 14 18.44 -8.33 -26.35
CA LEU A 14 17.58 -9.42 -25.93
C LEU A 14 17.22 -9.32 -24.44
N ALA A 15 18.22 -9.04 -23.59
CA ALA A 15 18.04 -8.85 -22.15
C ALA A 15 17.02 -7.73 -21.85
N THR A 16 17.16 -6.59 -22.52
CA THR A 16 16.25 -5.45 -22.38
C THR A 16 14.83 -5.80 -22.80
N MET A 17 14.64 -6.49 -23.94
CA MET A 17 13.32 -6.93 -24.38
C MET A 17 12.67 -7.91 -23.39
N ARG A 18 13.42 -8.87 -22.86
CA ARG A 18 12.92 -9.83 -21.87
C ARG A 18 12.57 -9.18 -20.55
N TRP A 19 13.39 -8.24 -20.10
CA TRP A 19 13.14 -7.43 -18.90
C TRP A 19 11.86 -6.61 -19.03
N LEU A 20 11.66 -5.89 -20.15
CA LEU A 20 10.42 -5.13 -20.40
C LEU A 20 9.18 -6.03 -20.44
N LYS A 21 9.27 -7.19 -21.10
CA LYS A 21 8.18 -8.17 -21.15
C LYS A 21 7.84 -8.71 -19.75
N SER A 22 8.83 -8.94 -18.89
CA SER A 22 8.61 -9.44 -17.54
C SER A 22 7.93 -8.40 -16.66
N LYS A 23 8.27 -7.12 -16.79
CA LYS A 23 7.58 -6.03 -16.08
C LYS A 23 6.11 -5.91 -16.46
N ALA A 24 5.78 -6.03 -17.75
CA ALA A 24 4.40 -5.98 -18.24
C ALA A 24 3.52 -7.13 -17.70
N SER A 25 4.12 -8.25 -17.27
CA SER A 25 3.40 -9.41 -16.74
C SER A 25 3.18 -9.39 -15.22
N LEU A 26 3.62 -8.33 -14.51
CA LEU A 26 3.51 -8.24 -13.06
C LEU A 26 2.11 -7.80 -12.62
N SER A 27 1.54 -8.56 -11.70
CA SER A 27 0.35 -8.15 -10.95
C SER A 27 0.79 -7.45 -9.67
N ASN A 28 0.94 -6.14 -9.73
CA ASN A 28 1.23 -5.30 -8.57
C ASN A 28 -0.11 -4.94 -7.89
N ILE A 29 -0.59 -5.81 -7.01
CA ILE A 29 -1.92 -5.71 -6.40
C ILE A 29 -2.04 -4.41 -5.59
N MET A 30 -1.08 -4.13 -4.71
CA MET A 30 -1.14 -2.95 -3.86
C MET A 30 -0.91 -1.65 -4.64
N ARG A 31 0.05 -1.64 -5.56
CA ARG A 31 0.30 -0.48 -6.42
C ARG A 31 -0.94 -0.11 -7.26
N ASN A 32 -1.66 -1.12 -7.76
CA ASN A 32 -2.84 -0.93 -8.61
C ASN A 32 -4.16 -0.87 -7.82
N SER A 33 -4.11 -0.95 -6.50
CA SER A 33 -5.30 -0.95 -5.64
C SER A 33 -6.06 0.36 -5.64
N GLY A 34 -5.39 1.47 -5.92
CA GLY A 34 -5.92 2.83 -5.75
C GLY A 34 -5.80 3.34 -4.30
N LEU A 35 -5.29 2.52 -3.37
CA LEU A 35 -5.13 2.91 -1.98
C LEU A 35 -3.90 3.79 -1.73
N PHE A 36 -2.96 3.85 -2.66
CA PHE A 36 -1.79 4.71 -2.59
C PHE A 36 -1.85 5.79 -3.68
N LYS A 37 -1.68 7.04 -3.28
CA LYS A 37 -1.44 8.15 -4.22
C LYS A 37 -0.01 8.04 -4.75
N ILE A 38 0.12 7.73 -6.04
CA ILE A 38 1.42 7.50 -6.69
C ILE A 38 1.91 8.78 -7.32
N GLU A 39 3.09 9.23 -6.91
CA GLU A 39 3.72 10.44 -7.42
C GLU A 39 5.13 10.16 -7.94
N ALA A 40 5.46 10.71 -9.11
CA ALA A 40 6.84 10.76 -9.58
C ALA A 40 7.51 11.98 -8.94
N VAL A 41 8.49 11.75 -8.08
CA VAL A 41 9.21 12.82 -7.38
C VAL A 41 10.29 13.38 -8.30
N PRO A 42 10.33 14.72 -8.52
CA PRO A 42 11.35 15.34 -9.35
C PRO A 42 12.77 15.09 -8.82
N ALA A 43 13.74 14.89 -9.72
CA ALA A 43 15.13 14.57 -9.37
C ALA A 43 15.83 15.64 -8.49
N ASN A 44 15.35 16.88 -8.52
CA ASN A 44 15.90 17.99 -7.75
C ASN A 44 15.32 18.14 -6.34
N THR A 45 14.42 17.25 -5.92
CA THR A 45 13.74 17.35 -4.61
C THR A 45 14.59 16.81 -3.44
N GLY A 46 15.73 16.15 -3.73
CA GLY A 46 16.54 15.46 -2.72
C GLY A 46 15.97 14.06 -2.37
N GLU A 47 16.47 13.49 -1.29
CA GLU A 47 16.11 12.12 -0.87
C GLU A 47 14.81 12.05 -0.05
N THR A 48 14.28 13.20 0.37
CA THR A 48 13.10 13.28 1.24
C THR A 48 12.03 14.15 0.59
N ARG A 49 10.76 13.80 0.83
CA ARG A 49 9.61 14.62 0.48
C ARG A 49 8.61 14.64 1.63
N GLU A 50 8.14 15.83 1.96
CA GLU A 50 7.09 16.04 2.94
C GLU A 50 5.72 16.03 2.27
N TYR A 51 4.80 15.30 2.86
CA TYR A 51 3.39 15.26 2.51
C TYR A 51 2.59 15.80 3.69
N SER A 52 1.67 16.70 3.41
CA SER A 52 0.79 17.31 4.40
C SER A 52 -0.65 17.24 3.95
N GLU A 53 -1.54 17.25 4.90
CA GLU A 53 -2.98 17.33 4.69
C GLU A 53 -3.47 18.74 4.98
N ILE A 54 -4.44 19.20 4.22
CA ILE A 54 -5.11 20.47 4.38
C ILE A 54 -6.61 20.21 4.24
N ASP A 55 -7.38 20.67 5.21
CA ASP A 55 -8.83 20.58 5.18
C ASP A 55 -9.45 22.00 5.12
N LEU A 56 -10.42 22.13 4.24
CA LEU A 56 -11.21 23.34 4.05
C LEU A 56 -12.70 23.10 4.39
N ASN A 57 -13.03 21.88 4.84
CA ASN A 57 -14.41 21.49 5.13
C ASN A 57 -14.81 21.97 6.53
N GLU A 58 -15.57 23.04 6.56
CA GLU A 58 -16.16 23.60 7.78
C GLU A 58 -17.61 23.97 7.49
N TYR A 59 -18.47 23.96 8.51
CA TYR A 59 -19.85 24.39 8.33
C TYR A 59 -19.94 25.91 8.20
N ALA A 60 -20.76 26.38 7.26
CA ALA A 60 -20.99 27.81 7.09
C ALA A 60 -21.72 28.42 8.28
N SER A 61 -21.25 29.55 8.77
CA SER A 61 -21.91 30.33 9.82
C SER A 61 -23.09 31.13 9.30
N ASN A 62 -24.02 31.48 10.19
CA ASN A 62 -25.13 32.37 9.88
C ASN A 62 -24.62 33.78 9.61
N LYS A 63 -25.11 34.41 8.55
CA LYS A 63 -24.82 35.80 8.20
C LYS A 63 -26.08 36.67 8.38
N SER A 64 -26.00 37.71 9.22
CA SER A 64 -27.06 38.72 9.32
C SER A 64 -27.00 39.71 8.16
N GLU A 65 -28.14 40.38 7.88
CA GLU A 65 -28.20 41.41 6.83
C GLU A 65 -27.29 42.58 7.21
N GLY A 66 -26.38 42.93 6.29
CA GLY A 66 -25.42 44.00 6.50
C GLY A 66 -24.08 43.57 7.13
N ASP A 67 -23.97 42.36 7.65
CA ASP A 67 -22.73 41.87 8.22
C ASP A 67 -21.76 41.34 7.14
N GLN A 68 -20.47 41.32 7.47
CA GLN A 68 -19.45 40.67 6.64
C GLN A 68 -19.54 39.17 6.81
N ALA A 69 -19.46 38.41 5.71
CA ALA A 69 -19.35 36.94 5.80
C ALA A 69 -18.05 36.54 6.51
N GLU A 70 -18.16 35.54 7.39
CA GLU A 70 -17.00 34.89 8.01
C GLU A 70 -16.13 34.25 6.95
N ARG A 71 -14.81 34.30 7.14
CA ARG A 71 -13.87 33.64 6.23
C ARG A 71 -13.64 32.23 6.69
N ALA A 72 -13.74 31.27 5.76
CA ALA A 72 -13.37 29.87 6.04
C ALA A 72 -11.92 29.80 6.57
N SER A 73 -11.73 29.06 7.62
CA SER A 73 -10.41 28.79 8.17
C SER A 73 -9.80 27.56 7.48
N VAL A 74 -8.52 27.66 7.15
CA VAL A 74 -7.74 26.55 6.60
C VAL A 74 -7.09 25.82 7.75
N GLN A 75 -7.51 24.60 8.03
CA GLN A 75 -6.87 23.77 9.05
C GLN A 75 -5.83 22.87 8.39
N GLN A 76 -4.59 22.95 8.87
CA GLN A 76 -3.52 22.05 8.46
C GLN A 76 -3.54 20.78 9.32
N GLY A 77 -3.56 19.62 8.66
CA GLY A 77 -3.43 18.34 9.32
C GLY A 77 -1.98 17.93 9.55
N TYR A 78 -1.78 16.66 9.79
CA TYR A 78 -0.45 16.10 10.02
C TYR A 78 0.44 16.19 8.78
N ARG A 79 1.75 16.17 9.05
CA ARG A 79 2.80 16.09 8.04
C ARG A 79 3.55 14.77 8.18
N LYS A 80 3.94 14.20 7.06
CA LYS A 80 4.78 13.00 7.02
C LYS A 80 5.90 13.18 6.01
N THR A 81 7.14 13.08 6.50
CA THR A 81 8.31 13.04 5.63
C THR A 81 8.56 11.61 5.17
N ILE A 82 8.61 11.41 3.88
CA ILE A 82 8.92 10.13 3.24
C ILE A 82 10.32 10.20 2.66
N THR A 83 11.14 9.22 3.00
CA THR A 83 12.53 9.12 2.53
C THR A 83 12.64 8.07 1.44
N ALA A 84 13.40 8.38 0.39
CA ALA A 84 13.68 7.46 -0.70
C ALA A 84 14.56 6.30 -0.22
N VAL A 85 14.17 5.09 -0.55
CA VAL A 85 14.98 3.88 -0.33
C VAL A 85 15.40 3.33 -1.70
N ARG A 86 16.71 3.24 -1.93
CA ARG A 86 17.24 2.68 -3.16
C ARG A 86 17.28 1.16 -3.06
N ARG A 87 16.65 0.48 -4.02
CA ARG A 87 16.66 -0.97 -4.14
C ARG A 87 17.48 -1.39 -5.36
N ALA A 88 18.28 -2.42 -5.17
CA ALA A 88 19.22 -2.89 -6.18
C ALA A 88 19.33 -4.41 -6.16
N LYS A 89 19.50 -5.03 -7.34
CA LYS A 89 19.85 -6.45 -7.47
C LYS A 89 20.60 -6.68 -8.76
N ASP A 90 21.66 -7.48 -8.69
CA ASP A 90 22.53 -7.78 -9.83
C ASP A 90 22.53 -9.28 -10.13
N ILE A 91 22.76 -9.59 -11.41
CA ILE A 91 22.92 -10.95 -11.90
C ILE A 91 24.14 -11.00 -12.81
N GLY A 92 25.09 -11.88 -12.48
CA GLY A 92 26.25 -12.17 -13.33
C GLY A 92 25.98 -13.34 -14.28
N ILE A 93 26.43 -13.19 -15.51
CA ILE A 93 26.46 -14.24 -16.55
C ILE A 93 27.91 -14.60 -16.79
N THR A 94 28.35 -15.74 -16.25
CA THR A 94 29.75 -16.15 -16.31
C THR A 94 30.16 -16.64 -17.70
N VAL A 95 31.44 -16.63 -17.94
CA VAL A 95 32.03 -17.15 -19.19
C VAL A 95 31.67 -18.63 -19.42
N GLU A 96 31.65 -19.42 -18.35
CA GLU A 96 31.29 -20.85 -18.41
C GLU A 96 29.84 -21.05 -18.84
N MET A 97 28.91 -20.22 -18.34
CA MET A 97 27.50 -20.26 -18.75
C MET A 97 27.34 -19.97 -20.24
N ARG A 98 28.14 -19.02 -20.76
CA ARG A 98 28.16 -18.69 -22.19
C ARG A 98 28.77 -19.83 -23.04
N LYS A 99 29.95 -20.34 -22.64
CA LYS A 99 30.64 -21.43 -23.34
C LYS A 99 29.83 -22.74 -23.34
N ARG A 100 29.12 -23.04 -22.28
CA ARG A 100 28.25 -24.23 -22.18
C ARG A 100 26.85 -24.01 -22.78
N ASN A 101 26.61 -22.90 -23.41
CA ASN A 101 25.35 -22.53 -24.07
C ASN A 101 24.10 -22.68 -23.19
N LYS A 102 24.16 -22.25 -21.93
CA LYS A 102 23.05 -22.28 -21.00
C LYS A 102 22.00 -21.19 -21.23
N ALA A 103 21.58 -21.02 -22.48
CA ALA A 103 20.66 -19.99 -22.92
C ALA A 103 19.34 -19.96 -22.11
N PRO A 104 18.65 -21.08 -21.85
CA PRO A 104 17.40 -21.06 -21.07
C PRO A 104 17.57 -20.53 -19.66
N GLU A 105 18.63 -20.93 -18.94
CA GLU A 105 18.92 -20.47 -17.58
C GLU A 105 19.20 -18.97 -17.54
N VAL A 106 19.97 -18.46 -18.49
CA VAL A 106 20.32 -17.04 -18.60
C VAL A 106 19.08 -16.20 -18.89
N ILE A 107 18.23 -16.64 -19.81
CA ILE A 107 16.99 -15.95 -20.14
C ILE A 107 16.04 -15.94 -18.92
N ALA A 108 15.93 -17.04 -18.19
CA ALA A 108 15.13 -17.12 -16.99
C ALA A 108 15.61 -16.15 -15.89
N ARG A 109 16.93 -16.06 -15.67
CA ARG A 109 17.53 -15.10 -14.73
C ARG A 109 17.24 -13.66 -15.09
N LEU A 110 17.39 -13.26 -16.36
CA LEU A 110 17.08 -11.90 -16.83
C LEU A 110 15.59 -11.57 -16.72
N THR A 111 14.73 -12.55 -17.03
CA THR A 111 13.27 -12.39 -16.86
C THR A 111 12.91 -12.17 -15.39
N ASN A 112 13.52 -12.92 -14.47
CA ASN A 112 13.28 -12.77 -13.05
C ASN A 112 13.84 -11.45 -12.51
N LEU A 113 14.99 -10.98 -12.99
CA LEU A 113 15.57 -9.70 -12.57
C LEU A 113 14.59 -8.54 -12.71
N GLY A 114 13.83 -8.48 -13.82
CA GLY A 114 12.83 -7.45 -14.05
C GLY A 114 11.68 -7.43 -13.04
N LYS A 115 11.46 -8.55 -12.34
CA LYS A 115 10.38 -8.69 -11.35
C LYS A 115 10.81 -8.37 -9.91
N LEU A 116 12.11 -8.45 -9.61
CA LEU A 116 12.59 -8.44 -8.22
C LEU A 116 12.27 -7.13 -7.49
N ILE A 117 12.56 -5.99 -8.13
CA ILE A 117 12.34 -4.67 -7.53
C ILE A 117 10.85 -4.39 -7.36
N ASP A 118 10.04 -4.66 -8.40
CA ASP A 118 8.60 -4.41 -8.35
C ASP A 118 7.87 -5.35 -7.37
N ASN A 119 8.35 -6.60 -7.22
CA ASN A 119 7.86 -7.51 -6.19
C ASN A 119 8.17 -7.00 -4.77
N ARG A 120 9.37 -6.42 -4.59
CA ARG A 120 9.74 -5.81 -3.32
C ARG A 120 8.88 -4.59 -3.03
N LEU A 121 8.64 -3.74 -4.02
CA LEU A 121 7.75 -2.60 -3.89
C LEU A 121 6.34 -3.02 -3.46
N ASP A 122 5.76 -4.03 -4.11
CA ASP A 122 4.42 -4.51 -3.76
C ASP A 122 4.36 -5.13 -2.34
N LEU A 123 5.44 -5.78 -1.90
CA LEU A 123 5.58 -6.27 -0.53
C LEU A 123 5.68 -5.12 0.47
N ASP A 124 6.54 -4.13 0.21
CA ASP A 124 6.72 -2.97 1.09
C ASP A 124 5.41 -2.17 1.25
N LEU A 125 4.62 -2.00 0.18
CA LEU A 125 3.29 -1.39 0.23
C LEU A 125 2.28 -2.25 1.02
N THR A 126 2.36 -3.57 0.88
CA THR A 126 1.50 -4.48 1.66
C THR A 126 1.82 -4.42 3.14
N HIS A 127 3.10 -4.24 3.50
CA HIS A 127 3.54 -4.16 4.89
C HIS A 127 2.94 -2.96 5.65
N VAL A 128 2.49 -1.92 4.98
CA VAL A 128 1.71 -0.83 5.59
C VAL A 128 0.46 -1.38 6.28
N PHE A 129 -0.21 -2.36 5.68
CA PHE A 129 -1.39 -3.02 6.25
C PHE A 129 -1.01 -4.19 7.16
N THR A 130 0.01 -4.97 6.81
CA THR A 130 0.49 -6.13 7.57
C THR A 130 0.98 -5.74 8.96
N PHE A 131 1.72 -4.63 9.07
CA PHE A 131 2.24 -4.06 10.32
C PHE A 131 1.48 -2.80 10.73
N GLY A 132 0.26 -2.63 10.24
CA GLY A 132 -0.55 -1.45 10.53
C GLY A 132 -0.98 -1.32 12.00
N TRP A 133 -0.85 -2.38 12.82
CA TRP A 133 -1.07 -2.35 14.27
C TRP A 133 0.20 -2.10 15.09
N ASP A 134 1.35 -2.07 14.43
CA ASP A 134 2.66 -1.86 15.04
C ASP A 134 3.17 -0.44 14.71
N THR A 135 4.03 0.11 15.54
CA THR A 135 4.67 1.41 15.28
C THR A 135 5.93 1.30 14.44
N SER A 136 6.54 0.11 14.40
CA SER A 136 7.72 -0.19 13.58
C SER A 136 7.86 -1.69 13.35
N TYR A 137 8.62 -2.05 12.33
CA TYR A 137 9.06 -3.42 12.09
C TYR A 137 10.49 -3.43 11.53
N THR A 138 11.18 -4.55 11.68
CA THR A 138 12.50 -4.75 11.07
C THR A 138 12.32 -5.46 9.72
N ASP A 139 12.75 -4.82 8.63
CA ASP A 139 12.62 -5.38 7.30
C ASP A 139 13.61 -6.52 7.03
N MET A 140 13.54 -7.15 5.85
CA MET A 140 14.41 -8.28 5.49
C MET A 140 15.89 -7.89 5.34
N ASP A 141 16.21 -6.61 5.25
CA ASP A 141 17.58 -6.09 5.16
C ASP A 141 18.12 -5.68 6.54
N GLY A 142 17.33 -5.90 7.62
CA GLY A 142 17.68 -5.55 9.00
C GLY A 142 17.45 -4.10 9.36
N ALA A 143 16.86 -3.29 8.48
CA ALA A 143 16.54 -1.90 8.76
C ALA A 143 15.21 -1.78 9.53
N THR A 144 15.18 -0.88 10.53
CA THR A 144 13.93 -0.55 11.21
C THR A 144 13.12 0.42 10.35
N VAL A 145 11.92 -0.01 9.97
CA VAL A 145 10.95 0.79 9.19
C VAL A 145 9.88 1.30 10.13
N ALA A 146 9.65 2.61 10.14
CA ALA A 146 8.56 3.21 10.89
C ALA A 146 7.23 2.93 10.20
N ALA A 147 6.30 2.27 10.90
CA ALA A 147 4.93 1.97 10.43
C ALA A 147 3.89 2.96 10.96
N THR A 148 4.35 4.09 11.52
CA THR A 148 3.51 5.12 12.12
C THR A 148 2.88 6.04 11.07
N THR A 149 1.74 6.61 11.42
CA THR A 149 1.11 7.75 10.76
C THR A 149 1.75 9.09 11.20
N GLY A 150 1.26 10.22 10.72
CA GLY A 150 1.78 11.54 11.08
C GLY A 150 1.66 11.87 12.58
N ASP A 151 0.67 11.31 13.27
CA ASP A 151 0.47 11.42 14.72
C ASP A 151 1.36 10.47 15.55
N THR A 152 2.34 9.81 14.93
CA THR A 152 3.27 8.84 15.56
C THR A 152 2.62 7.56 16.10
N LYS A 153 1.34 7.33 15.83
CA LYS A 153 0.62 6.10 16.20
C LYS A 153 0.68 5.07 15.06
N ALA A 154 0.35 3.82 15.38
CA ALA A 154 0.16 2.77 14.39
C ALA A 154 -0.98 3.13 13.42
N LEU A 155 -0.99 2.59 12.19
CA LEU A 155 -2.06 2.88 11.22
C LEU A 155 -3.44 2.52 11.75
N PHE A 156 -3.59 1.38 12.43
CA PHE A 156 -4.82 0.98 13.11
C PHE A 156 -4.66 1.19 14.62
N TYR A 157 -5.37 2.17 15.14
CA TYR A 157 -5.27 2.57 16.52
C TYR A 157 -6.65 2.99 17.08
N SER A 158 -6.81 2.87 18.39
CA SER A 158 -8.09 3.12 19.05
C SER A 158 -8.36 4.59 19.40
N ALA A 159 -7.35 5.47 19.29
CA ALA A 159 -7.46 6.87 19.68
C ALA A 159 -6.44 7.74 18.95
N HIS A 160 -6.59 7.88 17.63
CA HIS A 160 -5.82 8.85 16.86
C HIS A 160 -6.27 10.26 17.24
N LEU A 161 -5.33 11.17 17.46
CA LEU A 161 -5.66 12.59 17.52
C LEU A 161 -6.02 13.08 16.11
N LEU A 162 -7.04 13.91 16.03
CA LEU A 162 -7.51 14.42 14.75
C LEU A 162 -6.52 15.40 14.12
N VAL A 163 -6.00 16.32 14.93
CA VAL A 163 -4.99 17.32 14.52
C VAL A 163 -3.94 17.43 15.62
N GLY A 164 -2.68 17.65 15.23
CA GLY A 164 -1.57 17.84 16.17
C GLY A 164 -1.70 19.11 17.00
N ALA A 165 -1.13 19.11 18.20
CA ALA A 165 -1.16 20.26 19.11
C ALA A 165 -0.52 21.52 18.47
N ASP A 166 0.53 21.32 17.65
CA ASP A 166 1.28 22.41 17.00
C ASP A 166 0.48 23.08 15.87
N GLU A 167 -0.55 22.42 15.35
CA GLU A 167 -1.44 22.92 14.29
C GLU A 167 -2.76 23.53 14.83
N GLY A 168 -2.80 23.86 16.12
CA GLY A 168 -4.01 24.43 16.76
C GLY A 168 -4.99 23.37 17.26
N GLY A 169 -4.48 22.21 17.56
CA GLY A 169 -5.08 20.92 17.78
C GLY A 169 -6.38 20.84 18.55
N SER A 170 -7.29 20.05 18.02
CA SER A 170 -8.47 19.58 18.69
C SER A 170 -8.09 18.41 19.63
N SER A 171 -8.71 18.34 20.81
CA SER A 171 -8.65 17.15 21.68
C SER A 171 -9.49 15.98 21.15
N THR A 172 -10.17 16.16 20.01
CA THR A 172 -10.99 15.14 19.38
C THR A 172 -10.11 13.99 18.89
N THR A 173 -10.52 12.79 19.24
CA THR A 173 -9.88 11.54 18.80
C THR A 173 -10.85 10.74 17.94
N TYR A 174 -10.31 9.97 17.01
CA TYR A 174 -11.07 9.01 16.22
C TYR A 174 -10.43 7.63 16.29
N ARG A 175 -11.25 6.61 16.10
CA ARG A 175 -10.83 5.21 16.07
C ARG A 175 -10.95 4.66 14.65
N ASN A 176 -9.98 3.86 14.25
CA ASN A 176 -10.00 3.16 12.97
C ASN A 176 -9.74 1.65 13.09
N ALA A 177 -9.57 1.16 14.31
CA ALA A 177 -9.51 -0.26 14.63
C ALA A 177 -10.82 -0.72 15.29
N LEU A 178 -11.40 -1.83 14.82
CA LEU A 178 -12.56 -2.44 15.48
C LEU A 178 -12.17 -3.01 16.84
N ALA A 179 -13.01 -2.77 17.84
CA ALA A 179 -12.83 -3.38 19.15
C ALA A 179 -12.96 -4.91 19.06
N ASN A 180 -12.16 -5.62 19.86
CA ASN A 180 -12.12 -7.08 19.94
C ASN A 180 -11.77 -7.80 18.62
N ASN A 181 -11.22 -7.11 17.65
CA ASN A 181 -10.74 -7.67 16.39
C ASN A 181 -11.61 -8.79 15.80
N PRO A 182 -12.92 -8.57 15.56
CA PRO A 182 -13.83 -9.61 15.14
C PRO A 182 -13.47 -10.14 13.75
N ARG A 183 -13.76 -11.42 13.50
CA ARG A 183 -13.73 -11.99 12.15
C ARG A 183 -14.76 -11.33 11.26
N LEU A 184 -14.53 -11.38 9.95
CA LEU A 184 -15.48 -10.86 8.98
C LEU A 184 -16.81 -11.63 9.07
N SER A 185 -17.89 -10.89 9.31
CA SER A 185 -19.26 -11.35 9.40
C SER A 185 -20.18 -10.17 9.10
N LYS A 186 -21.48 -10.41 8.96
CA LYS A 186 -22.47 -9.32 8.77
C LYS A 186 -22.42 -8.33 9.94
N GLY A 187 -22.46 -8.81 11.19
CA GLY A 187 -22.41 -7.94 12.36
C GLY A 187 -21.12 -7.13 12.49
N SER A 188 -19.97 -7.68 12.06
CA SER A 188 -18.72 -6.93 12.05
C SER A 188 -18.64 -5.91 10.90
N LEU A 189 -19.28 -6.17 9.74
CA LEU A 189 -19.48 -5.19 8.67
C LEU A 189 -20.38 -4.04 9.13
N GLU A 190 -21.48 -4.33 9.80
CA GLU A 190 -22.35 -3.31 10.41
C GLU A 190 -21.60 -2.50 11.48
N GLY A 191 -20.74 -3.17 12.25
CA GLY A 191 -19.88 -2.53 13.25
C GLY A 191 -18.87 -1.56 12.65
N ILE A 192 -18.23 -1.92 11.53
CA ILE A 192 -17.25 -1.04 10.89
C ILE A 192 -17.94 0.14 10.19
N GLU A 193 -19.15 -0.05 9.62
CA GLU A 193 -19.95 1.03 9.05
C GLU A 193 -20.45 2.01 10.11
N ARG A 194 -20.84 1.50 11.28
CA ARG A 194 -21.16 2.34 12.44
C ARG A 194 -19.94 3.18 12.84
N LEU A 195 -18.77 2.56 12.89
CA LEU A 195 -17.52 3.27 13.18
C LEU A 195 -17.22 4.38 12.15
N VAL A 196 -17.53 4.16 10.85
CA VAL A 196 -17.44 5.19 9.84
C VAL A 196 -18.41 6.33 10.10
N ALA A 197 -19.66 6.02 10.42
CA ALA A 197 -20.69 7.04 10.64
C ALA A 197 -20.47 7.87 11.92
N GLU A 198 -19.91 7.25 12.96
CA GLU A 198 -19.76 7.88 14.28
C GLU A 198 -18.39 8.55 14.49
N GLU A 199 -17.34 8.10 13.79
CA GLU A 199 -15.95 8.53 14.04
C GLU A 199 -15.23 8.97 12.75
N THR A 200 -15.91 9.65 11.84
CA THR A 200 -15.29 10.30 10.69
C THR A 200 -15.48 11.82 10.81
N TYR A 201 -14.40 12.50 11.16
CA TYR A 201 -14.40 13.94 11.43
C TYR A 201 -13.59 14.69 10.38
N ASN A 202 -13.97 15.96 10.14
CA ASN A 202 -13.09 16.95 9.51
C ASN A 202 -12.07 17.48 10.55
N TYR A 203 -11.07 18.25 10.13
CA TYR A 203 -10.06 18.77 11.05
C TYR A 203 -10.56 19.83 12.03
N HIS A 204 -11.79 20.33 11.86
CA HIS A 204 -12.47 21.20 12.84
C HIS A 204 -13.16 20.40 13.96
N GLY A 205 -13.15 19.06 13.90
CA GLY A 205 -13.78 18.18 14.88
C GLY A 205 -15.28 17.96 14.64
N GLU A 206 -15.78 18.34 13.47
CA GLU A 206 -17.17 18.15 13.08
C GLU A 206 -17.33 16.81 12.37
N LEU A 207 -18.47 16.15 12.59
CA LEU A 207 -18.75 14.86 11.96
C LEU A 207 -19.00 15.06 10.47
N MET A 208 -18.25 14.34 9.64
CA MET A 208 -18.43 14.38 8.18
C MET A 208 -19.59 13.47 7.76
N ALA A 209 -20.53 14.03 6.98
CA ALA A 209 -21.66 13.27 6.47
C ALA A 209 -21.26 12.25 5.40
N GLU A 210 -20.19 12.49 4.66
CA GLU A 210 -19.82 11.70 3.49
C GLU A 210 -18.30 11.49 3.37
N MET A 211 -17.82 10.36 3.86
CA MET A 211 -16.53 9.80 3.44
C MET A 211 -16.82 8.48 2.73
N PRO A 212 -16.72 8.41 1.40
CA PRO A 212 -17.03 7.18 0.69
C PRO A 212 -15.93 6.14 0.93
N PHE A 213 -16.29 5.05 1.59
CA PHE A 213 -15.48 3.84 1.65
C PHE A 213 -15.93 2.93 0.51
N ASP A 214 -15.03 2.60 -0.40
CA ASP A 214 -15.33 1.90 -1.66
C ASP A 214 -14.65 0.55 -1.79
N VAL A 215 -13.68 0.23 -0.93
CA VAL A 215 -12.90 -1.01 -0.97
C VAL A 215 -13.09 -1.81 0.32
N LEU A 216 -13.45 -3.09 0.18
CA LEU A 216 -13.31 -4.10 1.23
C LEU A 216 -12.03 -4.89 0.96
N TRP A 217 -11.01 -4.71 1.79
CA TRP A 217 -9.76 -5.45 1.67
C TRP A 217 -9.73 -6.63 2.65
N THR A 218 -9.18 -7.77 2.20
CA THR A 218 -9.08 -8.98 3.01
C THR A 218 -7.71 -9.65 2.85
N GLY A 219 -7.27 -10.34 3.89
CA GLY A 219 -6.18 -11.30 3.81
C GLY A 219 -6.54 -12.52 2.97
N PRO A 220 -5.59 -13.43 2.76
CA PRO A 220 -5.76 -14.59 1.87
C PRO A 220 -6.49 -15.78 2.53
N ASP A 221 -7.09 -15.64 3.69
CA ASP A 221 -7.83 -16.73 4.33
C ASP A 221 -9.07 -17.08 3.50
N PRO A 222 -9.21 -18.36 3.05
CA PRO A 222 -10.32 -18.74 2.17
C PRO A 222 -11.71 -18.50 2.78
N ASN A 223 -11.85 -18.68 4.08
CA ASN A 223 -13.13 -18.46 4.74
C ASN A 223 -13.49 -16.96 4.73
N THR A 224 -12.55 -16.09 5.09
CA THR A 224 -12.73 -14.63 5.06
C THR A 224 -13.04 -14.14 3.64
N VAL A 225 -12.32 -14.67 2.63
CA VAL A 225 -12.53 -14.32 1.22
C VAL A 225 -13.91 -14.77 0.73
N ASN A 226 -14.32 -16.00 1.05
CA ASN A 226 -15.63 -16.52 0.65
C ASN A 226 -16.76 -15.73 1.33
N THR A 227 -16.66 -15.46 2.63
CA THR A 227 -17.62 -14.63 3.35
C THR A 227 -17.77 -13.24 2.72
N ALA A 228 -16.63 -12.58 2.38
CA ALA A 228 -16.66 -11.31 1.67
C ALA A 228 -17.39 -11.40 0.32
N GLN A 229 -17.11 -12.46 -0.45
CA GLN A 229 -17.76 -12.66 -1.76
C GLN A 229 -19.26 -12.97 -1.63
N GLU A 230 -19.66 -13.73 -0.63
CA GLU A 230 -21.07 -14.01 -0.35
C GLU A 230 -21.85 -12.73 -0.10
N TYR A 231 -21.36 -11.86 0.80
CA TYR A 231 -22.03 -10.58 1.08
C TYR A 231 -22.02 -9.63 -0.12
N LEU A 232 -20.94 -9.56 -0.88
CA LEU A 232 -20.85 -8.62 -1.99
C LEU A 232 -21.52 -9.07 -3.28
N LYS A 233 -21.73 -10.38 -3.49
CA LYS A 233 -22.29 -10.91 -4.75
C LYS A 233 -23.71 -11.45 -4.60
N SER A 234 -24.14 -11.82 -3.39
CA SER A 234 -25.49 -12.32 -3.19
C SER A 234 -26.51 -11.18 -3.28
N THR A 235 -27.59 -11.38 -4.01
CA THR A 235 -28.72 -10.46 -4.10
C THR A 235 -29.68 -10.61 -2.92
N ALA A 236 -29.79 -11.82 -2.37
CA ALA A 236 -30.51 -12.11 -1.14
C ALA A 236 -29.54 -12.17 0.04
N ASP A 237 -30.03 -11.86 1.24
CA ASP A 237 -29.22 -11.93 2.45
C ASP A 237 -28.70 -13.37 2.65
N PRO A 238 -27.36 -13.57 2.72
CA PRO A 238 -26.79 -14.90 2.92
C PRO A 238 -26.99 -15.45 4.34
N ASP A 239 -27.42 -14.63 5.29
CA ASP A 239 -27.75 -15.07 6.63
C ASP A 239 -29.05 -15.89 6.61
N GLY A 240 -28.97 -17.14 7.07
CA GLY A 240 -30.13 -18.06 7.11
C GLY A 240 -31.32 -17.55 7.91
N ALA A 241 -31.10 -16.70 8.90
CA ALA A 241 -32.16 -16.07 9.71
C ALA A 241 -32.95 -15.02 8.93
N HIS A 242 -32.38 -14.47 7.86
CA HIS A 242 -32.97 -13.42 7.02
C HIS A 242 -33.14 -13.88 5.56
N SER A 243 -33.20 -15.18 5.33
CA SER A 243 -33.36 -15.77 3.99
C SER A 243 -34.56 -15.18 3.26
N GLY A 244 -34.30 -14.63 2.06
CA GLY A 244 -35.32 -13.99 1.23
C GLY A 244 -35.46 -12.48 1.40
N THR A 245 -34.72 -11.85 2.31
CA THR A 245 -34.63 -10.39 2.42
C THR A 245 -33.54 -9.83 1.48
N PHE A 246 -33.60 -8.53 1.24
CA PHE A 246 -32.63 -7.83 0.42
C PHE A 246 -31.26 -7.78 1.10
N ASN A 247 -30.20 -8.03 0.35
CA ASN A 247 -28.83 -7.87 0.84
C ASN A 247 -28.32 -6.44 0.56
N GLY A 248 -28.24 -5.61 1.61
CA GLY A 248 -27.76 -4.23 1.51
C GLY A 248 -26.27 -4.07 1.17
N TYR A 249 -25.49 -5.16 1.20
CA TYR A 249 -24.06 -5.16 0.87
C TYR A 249 -23.78 -5.54 -0.59
N ALA A 250 -24.78 -5.96 -1.36
CA ALA A 250 -24.62 -6.35 -2.73
C ALA A 250 -23.99 -5.23 -3.57
N SER A 251 -22.78 -5.47 -4.10
CA SER A 251 -22.01 -4.51 -4.92
C SER A 251 -21.64 -3.19 -4.22
N LYS A 252 -21.73 -3.11 -2.88
CA LYS A 252 -21.43 -1.90 -2.13
C LYS A 252 -19.92 -1.58 -2.12
N TYR A 253 -19.07 -2.60 -2.03
CA TYR A 253 -17.63 -2.49 -1.98
C TYR A 253 -16.96 -3.26 -3.12
N ARG A 254 -15.85 -2.72 -3.61
CA ARG A 254 -14.92 -3.48 -4.45
C ARG A 254 -14.07 -4.39 -3.55
N HIS A 255 -14.09 -5.69 -3.79
CA HIS A 255 -13.28 -6.64 -3.02
C HIS A 255 -11.82 -6.63 -3.48
N LEU A 256 -10.90 -6.38 -2.57
CA LEU A 256 -9.46 -6.42 -2.78
C LEU A 256 -8.84 -7.53 -1.92
N ILE A 257 -8.45 -8.63 -2.53
CA ILE A 257 -7.70 -9.69 -1.84
C ILE A 257 -6.22 -9.33 -1.87
N ILE A 258 -5.58 -9.30 -0.69
CA ILE A 258 -4.16 -8.98 -0.52
C ILE A 258 -3.39 -10.24 -0.11
N PRO A 259 -2.85 -11.04 -1.06
CA PRO A 259 -2.24 -12.33 -0.74
C PRO A 259 -1.01 -12.21 0.17
N ARG A 260 -0.22 -11.13 0.02
CA ARG A 260 1.00 -10.88 0.78
C ARG A 260 0.75 -10.30 2.18
N LEU A 261 -0.51 -10.08 2.56
CA LEU A 261 -0.85 -9.61 3.91
C LEU A 261 -0.40 -10.63 4.98
N ALA A 262 -0.52 -11.91 4.67
CA ALA A 262 -0.11 -13.03 5.54
C ALA A 262 1.40 -13.32 5.44
N THR A 263 2.23 -12.29 5.58
CA THR A 263 3.70 -12.44 5.53
C THR A 263 4.39 -11.81 6.73
N THR A 264 5.54 -12.37 7.08
CA THR A 264 6.51 -11.72 7.96
C THR A 264 7.21 -10.57 7.24
N ALA A 265 7.97 -9.78 7.97
CA ALA A 265 8.79 -8.69 7.40
C ALA A 265 9.80 -9.18 6.35
N ALA A 266 10.26 -10.43 6.44
CA ALA A 266 11.13 -11.07 5.44
C ALA A 266 10.35 -11.65 4.24
N GLY A 267 9.02 -11.47 4.17
CA GLY A 267 8.19 -12.03 3.11
C GLY A 267 7.89 -13.53 3.26
N ALA A 268 8.27 -14.17 4.38
CA ALA A 268 7.88 -15.54 4.68
C ALA A 268 6.41 -15.58 5.14
N ARG A 269 5.82 -16.78 5.12
CA ARG A 269 4.43 -16.98 5.53
C ARG A 269 4.22 -16.68 7.02
N ASP A 270 3.17 -15.89 7.30
CA ASP A 270 2.66 -15.65 8.65
C ASP A 270 1.18 -16.05 8.69
N THR A 271 0.83 -17.03 9.51
CA THR A 271 -0.53 -17.59 9.55
C THR A 271 -1.52 -16.73 10.32
N ASP A 272 -1.05 -15.88 11.21
CA ASP A 272 -1.92 -15.11 12.10
C ASP A 272 -2.53 -13.92 11.38
N LYS A 273 -1.77 -13.31 10.48
CA LYS A 273 -2.19 -12.14 9.71
C LYS A 273 -3.12 -12.44 8.53
N ARG A 274 -3.38 -13.71 8.22
CA ARG A 274 -4.26 -14.09 7.10
C ARG A 274 -5.71 -13.67 7.28
N TYR A 275 -6.13 -13.46 8.54
CA TYR A 275 -7.51 -13.10 8.89
C TYR A 275 -7.80 -11.60 8.86
N TYR A 276 -6.78 -10.77 8.67
CA TYR A 276 -6.91 -9.32 8.65
C TYR A 276 -7.87 -8.88 7.54
N TRP A 277 -8.74 -7.94 7.87
CA TRP A 277 -9.71 -7.38 6.94
C TRP A 277 -10.10 -5.97 7.35
N GLY A 278 -10.74 -5.25 6.42
CA GLY A 278 -11.25 -3.91 6.71
C GLY A 278 -11.77 -3.23 5.46
N ILE A 279 -12.16 -1.98 5.63
CA ILE A 279 -12.61 -1.12 4.53
C ILE A 279 -11.65 0.05 4.35
N ALA A 280 -11.61 0.59 3.14
CA ALA A 280 -10.78 1.74 2.82
C ALA A 280 -11.45 2.63 1.78
N SER A 281 -11.08 3.92 1.79
CA SER A 281 -11.48 4.91 0.80
C SER A 281 -10.33 5.15 -0.18
N THR A 282 -10.58 5.00 -1.47
CA THR A 282 -9.58 5.31 -2.50
C THR A 282 -9.51 6.82 -2.78
N SER A 283 -10.63 7.53 -2.71
CA SER A 283 -10.70 8.97 -2.97
C SER A 283 -10.00 9.80 -1.89
N ASN A 284 -10.18 9.41 -0.62
CA ASN A 284 -9.63 10.13 0.53
C ASN A 284 -8.35 9.49 1.09
N SER A 285 -7.71 8.63 0.32
CA SER A 285 -6.47 7.99 0.77
C SER A 285 -5.38 9.04 1.07
N THR A 286 -4.73 8.86 2.20
CA THR A 286 -3.59 9.64 2.68
C THR A 286 -2.29 8.85 2.64
N ALA A 287 -2.34 7.66 2.04
CA ALA A 287 -1.18 6.83 1.78
C ALA A 287 -0.49 7.27 0.48
N HIS A 288 0.79 7.58 0.57
CA HIS A 288 1.60 8.07 -0.54
C HIS A 288 2.69 7.09 -0.93
N LEU A 289 2.92 6.98 -2.23
CA LEU A 289 4.05 6.31 -2.84
C LEU A 289 4.81 7.31 -3.72
N GLY A 290 5.96 7.78 -3.25
CA GLY A 290 6.89 8.58 -4.04
C GLY A 290 7.82 7.68 -4.84
N ILE A 291 7.94 7.92 -6.12
CA ILE A 291 8.88 7.23 -7.02
C ILE A 291 9.93 8.24 -7.45
N TRP A 292 11.13 8.17 -6.85
CA TRP A 292 12.28 9.02 -7.21
C TRP A 292 12.93 8.52 -8.50
N GLU A 293 13.05 7.20 -8.62
CA GLU A 293 13.66 6.58 -9.78
C GLU A 293 12.87 5.34 -10.18
N LYS A 294 12.29 5.35 -11.38
CA LYS A 294 11.61 4.17 -11.93
C LYS A 294 12.58 3.02 -12.08
N THR A 295 12.11 1.80 -11.86
CA THR A 295 12.96 0.62 -12.05
C THR A 295 13.52 0.54 -13.45
N PHE A 296 14.84 0.52 -13.58
CA PHE A 296 15.58 0.44 -14.84
C PHE A 296 16.62 -0.68 -14.81
N LEU A 297 17.08 -1.07 -16.00
CA LEU A 297 18.08 -2.10 -16.19
C LEU A 297 19.44 -1.44 -16.46
N LEU A 298 20.45 -1.78 -15.66
CA LEU A 298 21.83 -1.49 -15.93
C LEU A 298 22.45 -2.59 -16.78
N THR A 299 23.20 -2.18 -17.80
CA THR A 299 23.89 -3.07 -18.73
C THR A 299 25.34 -3.28 -18.31
N PRO A 300 26.07 -4.30 -18.85
CA PRO A 300 27.46 -4.53 -18.52
C PRO A 300 28.39 -3.35 -18.85
N ASP A 301 28.04 -2.51 -19.82
CA ASP A 301 28.81 -1.33 -20.17
C ASP A 301 28.72 -0.23 -19.09
N GLU A 302 27.58 -0.15 -18.39
CA GLU A 302 27.34 0.81 -17.33
C GLU A 302 27.84 0.31 -15.96
N LEU A 303 27.80 -0.99 -15.71
CA LEU A 303 28.32 -1.61 -14.48
C LEU A 303 29.84 -1.83 -14.47
N GLY A 304 30.48 -1.59 -15.60
CA GLY A 304 31.91 -1.87 -15.80
C GLY A 304 32.20 -3.36 -16.02
N LYS A 305 33.42 -3.64 -16.43
CA LYS A 305 33.89 -5.02 -16.61
C LYS A 305 34.40 -5.53 -15.27
N ASP A 306 33.78 -6.60 -14.78
CA ASP A 306 34.28 -7.34 -13.62
C ASP A 306 35.56 -8.09 -13.99
N SER A 307 36.50 -8.25 -13.04
CA SER A 307 37.73 -9.03 -13.15
C SER A 307 37.49 -10.50 -13.54
N THR A 308 36.24 -10.98 -13.40
CA THR A 308 35.82 -12.34 -13.75
C THR A 308 35.32 -12.51 -15.17
N GLU A 309 35.47 -11.49 -16.04
CA GLU A 309 34.98 -11.47 -17.44
C GLU A 309 33.46 -11.78 -17.56
N SER A 310 32.70 -11.61 -16.47
CA SER A 310 31.26 -11.84 -16.43
C SER A 310 30.50 -10.65 -17.04
N TRP A 311 29.36 -10.94 -17.67
CA TRP A 311 28.41 -9.91 -18.06
C TRP A 311 27.45 -9.67 -16.91
N ASN A 312 27.59 -8.53 -16.24
CA ASN A 312 26.74 -8.16 -15.12
C ASN A 312 25.57 -7.30 -15.60
N TYR A 313 24.37 -7.71 -15.23
CA TYR A 313 23.13 -6.95 -15.43
C TYR A 313 22.54 -6.60 -14.08
N GLY A 314 22.14 -5.35 -13.89
CA GLY A 314 21.57 -4.89 -12.64
C GLY A 314 20.19 -4.27 -12.80
N ALA A 315 19.30 -4.50 -11.87
CA ALA A 315 18.08 -3.72 -11.72
C ALA A 315 18.24 -2.72 -10.58
N ARG A 316 17.81 -1.50 -10.79
CA ARG A 316 17.84 -0.41 -9.82
C ARG A 316 16.48 0.29 -9.80
N GLY A 317 16.12 0.84 -8.64
CA GLY A 317 14.96 1.69 -8.48
C GLY A 317 15.00 2.38 -7.12
N SER A 318 14.37 3.54 -6.99
CA SER A 318 14.29 4.29 -5.75
C SER A 318 12.86 4.74 -5.52
N TYR A 319 12.31 4.39 -4.37
CA TYR A 319 10.96 4.74 -3.97
C TYR A 319 10.86 4.88 -2.44
N GLY A 320 9.85 5.61 -2.00
CA GLY A 320 9.51 5.73 -0.59
C GLY A 320 8.00 5.70 -0.41
N TRP A 321 7.53 5.25 0.72
CA TRP A 321 6.10 5.15 1.03
C TRP A 321 5.82 5.58 2.47
N GLY A 322 4.60 5.98 2.71
CA GLY A 322 4.15 6.36 4.04
C GLY A 322 2.69 6.75 4.06
N VAL A 323 2.14 6.86 5.25
CA VAL A 323 0.76 7.25 5.50
C VAL A 323 0.74 8.49 6.37
N VAL A 324 -0.01 9.52 5.96
CA VAL A 324 -0.11 10.76 6.73
C VAL A 324 -1.11 10.59 7.87
N SER A 325 -2.32 10.12 7.60
CA SER A 325 -3.32 9.84 8.64
C SER A 325 -4.03 8.50 8.40
N GLY A 326 -4.60 7.93 9.46
CA GLY A 326 -5.34 6.67 9.40
C GLY A 326 -6.84 6.83 9.10
N SER A 327 -7.32 8.02 8.78
CA SER A 327 -8.75 8.33 8.61
C SER A 327 -9.40 7.57 7.46
N PHE A 328 -8.66 7.33 6.37
CA PHE A 328 -9.16 6.70 5.13
C PHE A 328 -9.36 5.19 5.23
N VAL A 329 -8.92 4.56 6.32
CA VAL A 329 -8.97 3.10 6.48
C VAL A 329 -9.52 2.72 7.85
N LYS A 330 -10.34 1.67 7.89
CA LYS A 330 -10.81 1.04 9.12
C LYS A 330 -10.52 -0.46 9.02
N GLY A 331 -10.14 -1.11 10.12
CA GLY A 331 -9.72 -2.51 10.04
C GLY A 331 -9.88 -3.33 11.31
N SER A 332 -9.70 -4.64 11.15
CA SER A 332 -9.72 -5.66 12.19
C SER A 332 -8.65 -6.71 11.92
N LYS A 333 -8.01 -7.23 12.96
CA LYS A 333 -7.11 -8.40 12.84
C LYS A 333 -7.86 -9.69 12.50
N GLY A 334 -9.16 -9.75 12.79
CA GLY A 334 -9.99 -10.92 12.52
C GLY A 334 -9.62 -12.17 13.35
N ASP A 335 -8.87 -12.00 14.42
CA ASP A 335 -8.39 -13.07 15.30
C ASP A 335 -9.18 -13.19 16.61
N GLY A 336 -10.05 -12.22 16.89
CA GLY A 336 -10.83 -12.16 18.13
C GLY A 336 -10.01 -11.70 19.33
N SER A 337 -8.81 -11.12 19.12
CA SER A 337 -8.00 -10.57 20.21
C SER A 337 -8.60 -9.27 20.75
N ALA A 338 -8.48 -9.06 22.06
CA ALA A 338 -8.94 -7.84 22.72
C ALA A 338 -8.00 -6.65 22.51
#